data_3886abf972dfa6dd0038d73d53b3105e
#
_entry.id   3886abf972dfa6dd0038d73d53b3105e
#
_cell.length_a   1.000
_cell.length_b   1.000
_cell.length_c   1.000
_cell.angle_alpha   90.00
_cell.angle_beta   90.00
_cell.angle_gamma   90.00
#
_symmetry.space_group_name_H-M   'P 1'
#
loop_
_entity.id
_entity.type
_entity.pdbx_description
1 polymer ?
#
loop_
_entity_poly.entity_id
_entity_poly.type
_entity_poly.pdbx_seq_one_letter_code
_entity_poly.pdbx_strand_id
1 'polypeptide(L)'
;VSDLSKRHAMMAVAEAKLLESGVMNPQTSLGGAYAMSRVVPGTVTSVLWGNDEYRFHNALVTTELIKTVDRTEMKQKWAELQGTGTYLDWVKTYLEEKGYELMDSYAFNNFGSDPTTWDILSTSQTVDSYALVNTYDGLLEYDNENVQQPALATSYDVSDDGLTYTFHIREGVDWVDSQGRKVADVKADDWVAGFQHMIDTNGGLGDLVDGIVLNVS
;
A
#
# COMPACT_ATOMS: atom_id res chain seq x y z
N VAL A 1 2.61 -17.52 13.63
CA VAL A 1 3.37 -17.37 14.88
C VAL A 1 3.26 -15.92 15.32
N SER A 2 2.46 -15.64 16.36
CA SER A 2 2.20 -14.29 16.89
C SER A 2 3.40 -13.66 17.63
N ASP A 3 4.26 -14.48 18.22
CA ASP A 3 5.49 -14.01 18.87
C ASP A 3 6.53 -13.60 17.81
N LEU A 4 6.84 -12.31 17.74
CA LEU A 4 7.76 -11.74 16.75
C LEU A 4 9.19 -12.29 16.89
N SER A 5 9.70 -12.44 18.11
CA SER A 5 11.05 -12.95 18.35
C SER A 5 11.16 -14.39 17.87
N LYS A 6 10.15 -15.22 18.16
CA LYS A 6 10.09 -16.59 17.69
C LYS A 6 9.95 -16.66 16.17
N ARG A 7 9.15 -15.77 15.57
CA ARG A 7 9.01 -15.68 14.11
C ARG A 7 10.35 -15.35 13.46
N HIS A 8 11.07 -14.34 13.93
CA HIS A 8 12.39 -13.98 13.41
C HIS A 8 13.41 -15.09 13.55
N ALA A 9 13.44 -15.78 14.68
CA ALA A 9 14.32 -16.93 14.87
C ALA A 9 14.02 -18.07 13.89
N MET A 10 12.74 -18.36 13.64
CA MET A 10 12.33 -19.37 12.66
C MET A 10 12.69 -18.95 11.23
N MET A 11 12.51 -17.68 10.87
CA MET A 11 12.92 -17.14 9.56
C MET A 11 14.43 -17.26 9.36
N ALA A 12 15.23 -16.90 10.35
CA ALA A 12 16.69 -17.03 10.27
C ALA A 12 17.15 -18.48 10.06
N VAL A 13 16.49 -19.44 10.72
CA VAL A 13 16.77 -20.89 10.51
C VAL A 13 16.35 -21.32 9.10
N ALA A 14 15.21 -20.85 8.60
CA ALA A 14 14.75 -21.17 7.25
C ALA A 14 15.69 -20.60 6.19
N GLU A 15 16.15 -19.36 6.36
CA GLU A 15 17.14 -18.71 5.49
C GLU A 15 18.46 -19.47 5.47
N ALA A 16 19.01 -19.85 6.65
CA ALA A 16 20.21 -20.63 6.73
C ALA A 16 20.09 -21.95 5.95
N LYS A 17 18.97 -22.66 6.10
CA LYS A 17 18.72 -23.90 5.36
C LYS A 17 18.60 -23.69 3.85
N LEU A 18 17.98 -22.58 3.42
CA LEU A 18 17.88 -22.21 2.02
C LEU A 18 19.28 -21.97 1.41
N LEU A 19 20.13 -21.25 2.12
CA LEU A 19 21.52 -21.00 1.70
C LEU A 19 22.35 -22.31 1.68
N GLU A 20 22.23 -23.15 2.70
CA GLU A 20 22.89 -24.46 2.77
C GLU A 20 22.47 -25.40 1.62
N SER A 21 21.22 -25.27 1.14
CA SER A 21 20.72 -26.09 0.03
C SER A 21 21.36 -25.75 -1.32
N GLY A 22 22.04 -24.60 -1.44
CA GLY A 22 22.66 -24.14 -2.67
C GLY A 22 21.70 -23.70 -3.77
N VAL A 23 20.39 -23.66 -3.48
CA VAL A 23 19.36 -23.16 -4.43
C VAL A 23 19.54 -21.66 -4.66
N MET A 24 19.98 -20.93 -3.63
CA MET A 24 20.32 -19.51 -3.72
C MET A 24 21.78 -19.30 -3.35
N ASN A 25 22.49 -18.57 -4.20
CA ASN A 25 23.87 -18.18 -3.95
C ASN A 25 23.98 -16.65 -3.93
N PRO A 26 23.89 -16.00 -2.76
CA PRO A 26 24.02 -14.56 -2.67
C PRO A 26 25.45 -14.15 -3.05
N GLN A 27 25.58 -13.29 -4.05
CA GLN A 27 26.88 -12.87 -4.57
C GLN A 27 27.28 -11.48 -4.10
N THR A 28 26.31 -10.57 -3.99
CA THR A 28 26.56 -9.19 -3.58
C THR A 28 25.43 -8.61 -2.76
N SER A 29 25.74 -7.63 -1.93
CA SER A 29 24.80 -6.75 -1.30
C SER A 29 24.93 -5.37 -1.96
N LEU A 30 23.82 -4.80 -2.44
CA LEU A 30 23.83 -3.44 -2.96
C LEU A 30 23.98 -2.46 -1.80
N GLY A 31 24.95 -1.56 -1.89
CA GLY A 31 25.13 -0.45 -0.96
C GLY A 31 24.06 0.61 -1.12
N GLY A 32 23.93 1.49 -0.13
CA GLY A 32 23.06 2.67 -0.22
C GLY A 32 23.51 3.63 -1.32
N ALA A 33 22.53 4.30 -1.95
CA ALA A 33 22.78 5.37 -2.91
C ALA A 33 22.38 6.72 -2.33
N TYR A 34 22.99 7.79 -2.85
CA TYR A 34 22.53 9.14 -2.56
C TYR A 34 21.16 9.37 -3.22
N ALA A 35 20.23 9.90 -2.47
CA ALA A 35 18.93 10.31 -3.00
C ALA A 35 18.73 11.80 -2.75
N MET A 36 18.41 12.53 -3.82
CA MET A 36 17.87 13.89 -3.74
C MET A 36 16.38 13.81 -4.02
N SER A 37 15.57 14.38 -3.16
CA SER A 37 14.13 14.26 -3.30
C SER A 37 13.41 15.52 -2.85
N ARG A 38 12.33 15.82 -3.56
CA ARG A 38 11.30 16.79 -3.18
C ARG A 38 10.13 16.16 -2.44
N VAL A 39 10.07 14.84 -2.43
CA VAL A 39 9.04 14.11 -1.67
C VAL A 39 9.34 14.21 -0.19
N VAL A 40 8.35 14.65 0.56
CA VAL A 40 8.43 14.84 2.02
C VAL A 40 8.47 13.46 2.71
N PRO A 41 9.46 13.20 3.56
CA PRO A 41 9.55 11.93 4.29
C PRO A 41 8.28 11.61 5.07
N GLY A 42 7.86 10.34 5.06
CA GLY A 42 6.70 9.87 5.83
C GLY A 42 5.33 10.26 5.26
N THR A 43 5.28 10.85 4.04
CA THR A 43 4.01 11.23 3.39
C THR A 43 3.60 10.29 2.25
N VAL A 44 4.49 9.41 1.83
CA VAL A 44 4.16 8.26 0.97
C VAL A 44 4.05 7.03 1.83
N THR A 45 3.19 6.10 1.43
CA THR A 45 2.98 4.86 2.15
C THR A 45 4.30 4.13 2.36
N SER A 46 4.58 3.75 3.59
CA SER A 46 5.76 2.98 3.96
C SER A 46 5.43 1.50 3.78
N VAL A 47 6.02 0.90 2.80
CA VAL A 47 5.63 -0.41 2.27
C VAL A 47 5.85 -1.57 3.20
N LEU A 48 4.81 -2.36 3.42
CA LEU A 48 4.91 -3.76 3.83
C LEU A 48 4.60 -4.74 2.70
N TRP A 49 3.80 -4.33 1.72
CA TRP A 49 3.34 -5.17 0.62
C TRP A 49 3.55 -4.40 -0.68
N GLY A 50 4.25 -4.96 -1.62
CA GLY A 50 4.80 -4.31 -2.80
C GLY A 50 3.88 -3.48 -3.68
N ASN A 51 2.57 -3.54 -3.51
CA ASN A 51 1.62 -2.79 -4.32
C ASN A 51 1.21 -1.46 -3.68
N ASP A 52 1.18 -1.34 -2.35
CA ASP A 52 0.78 -0.11 -1.67
C ASP A 52 1.87 0.98 -1.66
N GLU A 53 3.09 0.63 -2.02
CA GLU A 53 4.24 1.55 -2.17
C GLU A 53 3.94 2.76 -3.06
N TYR A 54 3.03 2.62 -3.99
CA TYR A 54 2.73 3.59 -5.02
C TYR A 54 1.40 4.30 -4.83
N ARG A 55 0.82 4.25 -3.63
CA ARG A 55 -0.32 5.09 -3.28
C ARG A 55 0.15 6.50 -2.95
N PHE A 56 -0.36 7.48 -3.70
CA PHE A 56 0.14 8.86 -3.63
C PHE A 56 -0.83 9.84 -2.96
N HIS A 57 -1.97 9.39 -2.46
CA HIS A 57 -3.04 10.28 -1.97
C HIS A 57 -2.62 11.22 -0.83
N ASN A 58 -1.60 10.86 -0.03
CA ASN A 58 -1.05 11.71 1.03
C ASN A 58 0.33 12.27 0.71
N ALA A 59 0.84 12.04 -0.52
CA ALA A 59 2.17 12.47 -0.90
C ALA A 59 2.27 14.00 -0.94
N LEU A 60 3.20 14.55 -0.18
CA LEU A 60 3.55 15.96 -0.23
C LEU A 60 4.86 16.11 -1.01
N VAL A 61 4.87 17.02 -1.99
CA VAL A 61 6.03 17.30 -2.83
C VAL A 61 6.33 18.79 -2.78
N THR A 62 7.58 19.15 -2.46
CA THR A 62 8.01 20.54 -2.40
C THR A 62 8.45 21.04 -3.77
N THR A 63 8.34 22.35 -4.02
CA THR A 63 8.81 23.00 -5.26
C THR A 63 10.33 22.94 -5.40
N GLU A 64 11.06 22.90 -4.28
CA GLU A 64 12.51 22.81 -4.21
C GLU A 64 12.98 21.53 -3.50
N LEU A 65 14.25 21.19 -3.66
CA LEU A 65 14.87 20.07 -2.97
C LEU A 65 14.91 20.31 -1.47
N ILE A 66 14.45 19.32 -0.70
CA ILE A 66 14.51 19.37 0.76
C ILE A 66 15.96 19.24 1.22
N LYS A 67 16.41 20.16 2.06
CA LYS A 67 17.77 20.14 2.64
C LYS A 67 17.95 18.91 3.52
N THR A 68 19.16 18.35 3.52
CA THR A 68 19.47 17.13 4.28
C THR A 68 19.15 17.26 5.77
N VAL A 69 19.42 18.43 6.38
CA VAL A 69 19.14 18.69 7.81
C VAL A 69 17.63 18.62 8.08
N ASP A 70 16.84 19.29 7.26
CA ASP A 70 15.37 19.32 7.43
C ASP A 70 14.77 17.92 7.15
N ARG A 71 15.29 17.22 6.16
CA ARG A 71 14.91 15.84 5.86
C ARG A 71 15.20 14.89 7.04
N THR A 72 16.33 15.06 7.71
CA THR A 72 16.69 14.27 8.88
C THR A 72 15.75 14.56 10.05
N GLU A 73 15.44 15.82 10.30
CA GLU A 73 14.51 16.26 11.35
C GLU A 73 13.09 15.70 11.10
N MET A 74 12.60 15.78 9.85
CA MET A 74 11.30 15.20 9.48
C MET A 74 11.26 13.68 9.69
N LYS A 75 12.33 12.95 9.33
CA LYS A 75 12.41 11.49 9.57
C LYS A 75 12.41 11.13 11.06
N GLN A 76 13.12 11.89 11.87
CA GLN A 76 13.11 11.71 13.33
C GLN A 76 11.72 11.95 13.90
N LYS A 77 11.09 13.04 13.47
CA LYS A 77 9.75 13.40 13.94
C LYS A 77 8.68 12.41 13.47
N TRP A 78 8.81 11.90 12.24
CA TRP A 78 7.93 10.82 11.76
C TRP A 78 8.04 9.58 12.66
N ALA A 79 9.25 9.17 13.03
CA ALA A 79 9.45 8.03 13.92
C ALA A 79 8.88 8.26 15.34
N GLU A 80 8.91 9.52 15.84
CA GLU A 80 8.32 9.89 17.14
C GLU A 80 6.78 9.90 17.13
N LEU A 81 6.19 10.33 16.00
CA LEU A 81 4.75 10.52 15.86
C LEU A 81 4.02 9.32 15.23
N GLN A 82 4.74 8.25 14.92
CA GLN A 82 4.16 7.04 14.36
C GLN A 82 3.01 6.51 15.21
N GLY A 83 1.88 6.18 14.58
CA GLY A 83 0.67 5.69 15.24
C GLY A 83 -0.16 6.76 15.97
N THR A 84 0.24 8.04 15.92
CA THR A 84 -0.53 9.13 16.54
C THR A 84 -1.52 9.81 15.59
N GLY A 85 -1.35 9.62 14.27
CA GLY A 85 -2.13 10.31 13.24
C GLY A 85 -1.82 11.81 13.09
N THR A 86 -0.80 12.33 13.78
CA THR A 86 -0.54 13.79 13.85
C THR A 86 0.63 14.25 12.98
N TYR A 87 1.37 13.31 12.35
CA TYR A 87 2.55 13.65 11.59
C TYR A 87 2.27 14.55 10.38
N LEU A 88 1.21 14.30 9.63
CA LEU A 88 0.88 15.08 8.43
C LEU A 88 0.62 16.56 8.76
N ASP A 89 -0.07 16.85 9.84
CA ASP A 89 -0.32 18.22 10.27
C ASP A 89 0.96 18.89 10.77
N TRP A 90 1.76 18.17 11.54
CA TRP A 90 3.05 18.66 11.99
C TRP A 90 3.97 18.99 10.81
N VAL A 91 4.12 18.09 9.84
CA VAL A 91 5.07 18.30 8.73
C VAL A 91 4.64 19.43 7.81
N LYS A 92 3.35 19.65 7.60
CA LYS A 92 2.84 20.82 6.85
C LYS A 92 3.23 22.12 7.53
N THR A 93 3.01 22.22 8.83
CA THR A 93 3.42 23.40 9.63
C THR A 93 4.93 23.60 9.60
N TYR A 94 5.69 22.52 9.75
CA TYR A 94 7.16 22.57 9.67
C TYR A 94 7.66 23.08 8.33
N LEU A 95 7.09 22.61 7.23
CA LEU A 95 7.46 23.04 5.88
C LEU A 95 7.18 24.54 5.68
N GLU A 96 6.02 25.01 6.13
CA GLU A 96 5.65 26.43 6.07
C GLU A 96 6.63 27.29 6.88
N GLU A 97 6.95 26.92 8.12
CA GLU A 97 7.93 27.61 8.97
C GLU A 97 9.33 27.66 8.35
N LYS A 98 9.73 26.64 7.61
CA LYS A 98 11.02 26.57 6.91
C LYS A 98 11.00 27.25 5.54
N GLY A 99 9.86 27.74 5.09
CA GLY A 99 9.68 28.44 3.82
C GLY A 99 9.67 27.51 2.61
N TYR A 100 9.32 26.24 2.78
CA TYR A 100 9.06 25.32 1.68
C TYR A 100 7.66 25.53 1.14
N GLU A 101 7.55 25.61 -0.20
CA GLU A 101 6.26 25.61 -0.88
C GLU A 101 5.90 24.21 -1.38
N LEU A 102 4.64 23.82 -1.21
CA LEU A 102 4.13 22.56 -1.73
C LEU A 102 3.63 22.74 -3.17
N MET A 103 3.80 21.70 -3.97
CA MET A 103 3.27 21.62 -5.32
C MET A 103 1.79 21.22 -5.27
N ASP A 104 0.93 21.92 -6.01
CA ASP A 104 -0.48 21.54 -6.19
C ASP A 104 -0.64 20.32 -7.09
N SER A 105 0.30 20.12 -8.01
CA SER A 105 0.36 18.97 -8.90
C SER A 105 1.79 18.65 -9.27
N TYR A 106 2.08 17.38 -9.48
CA TYR A 106 3.41 16.94 -9.93
C TYR A 106 3.27 15.77 -10.90
N ALA A 107 4.25 15.66 -11.78
CA ALA A 107 4.42 14.51 -12.65
C ALA A 107 5.72 13.80 -12.32
N PHE A 108 5.70 12.49 -12.28
CA PHE A 108 6.90 11.68 -12.14
C PHE A 108 6.88 10.54 -13.14
N ASN A 109 8.06 10.14 -13.58
CA ASN A 109 8.22 9.00 -14.47
C ASN A 109 8.66 7.80 -13.63
N ASN A 110 7.74 6.87 -13.43
CA ASN A 110 7.97 5.70 -12.59
C ASN A 110 7.91 4.39 -13.37
N PHE A 111 7.38 4.41 -14.58
CA PHE A 111 7.12 3.19 -15.33
C PHE A 111 8.19 2.95 -16.41
N GLY A 112 8.74 1.74 -16.41
CA GLY A 112 9.59 1.28 -17.50
C GLY A 112 8.80 0.90 -18.76
N SER A 113 7.48 0.71 -18.64
CA SER A 113 6.54 0.37 -19.73
C SER A 113 5.12 0.79 -19.34
N ASP A 114 4.23 0.83 -20.31
CA ASP A 114 2.79 0.97 -20.08
C ASP A 114 2.24 -0.24 -19.31
N PRO A 115 1.16 -0.07 -18.53
CA PRO A 115 0.43 -1.18 -17.93
C PRO A 115 -0.02 -2.19 -19.00
N THR A 116 0.07 -3.46 -18.68
CA THR A 116 -0.34 -4.55 -19.61
C THR A 116 -1.83 -4.82 -19.54
N THR A 117 -2.44 -4.54 -18.39
CA THR A 117 -3.87 -4.64 -18.14
C THR A 117 -4.34 -3.63 -17.12
N TRP A 118 -5.62 -3.28 -17.18
CA TRP A 118 -6.32 -2.48 -16.16
C TRP A 118 -7.19 -3.33 -15.24
N ASP A 119 -7.06 -4.66 -15.31
CA ASP A 119 -7.73 -5.60 -14.44
C ASP A 119 -6.82 -5.96 -13.25
N ILE A 120 -7.07 -5.32 -12.11
CA ILE A 120 -6.29 -5.52 -10.88
C ILE A 120 -6.41 -6.95 -10.34
N LEU A 121 -7.49 -7.65 -10.66
CA LEU A 121 -7.77 -8.99 -10.13
C LEU A 121 -7.06 -10.10 -10.94
N SER A 122 -6.65 -9.80 -12.18
CA SER A 122 -6.01 -10.77 -13.05
C SER A 122 -4.50 -10.60 -13.15
N THR A 123 -3.97 -9.43 -12.78
CA THR A 123 -2.54 -9.14 -12.94
C THR A 123 -1.68 -9.63 -11.78
N SER A 124 -0.46 -10.06 -12.10
CA SER A 124 0.64 -10.25 -11.15
C SER A 124 1.84 -9.33 -11.46
N GLN A 125 1.67 -8.37 -12.38
CA GLN A 125 2.74 -7.50 -12.84
C GLN A 125 2.81 -6.23 -11.97
N THR A 126 4.00 -5.92 -11.46
CA THR A 126 4.24 -4.73 -10.64
C THR A 126 3.92 -3.43 -11.40
N VAL A 127 4.21 -3.38 -12.72
CA VAL A 127 3.92 -2.20 -13.53
C VAL A 127 2.43 -1.87 -13.60
N ASP A 128 1.57 -2.89 -13.65
CA ASP A 128 0.12 -2.72 -13.63
C ASP A 128 -0.34 -2.22 -12.25
N SER A 129 0.18 -2.82 -11.18
CA SER A 129 -0.14 -2.45 -9.81
C SER A 129 0.13 -0.97 -9.52
N TYR A 130 1.22 -0.41 -10.03
CA TYR A 130 1.55 1.01 -9.83
C TYR A 130 0.46 1.97 -10.32
N ALA A 131 -0.19 1.65 -11.41
CA ALA A 131 -1.30 2.45 -11.92
C ALA A 131 -2.59 2.14 -11.16
N LEU A 132 -2.88 0.85 -10.97
CA LEU A 132 -4.16 0.36 -10.48
C LEU A 132 -4.41 0.70 -9.01
N VAL A 133 -3.39 0.68 -8.13
CA VAL A 133 -3.55 1.03 -6.71
C VAL A 133 -3.99 2.48 -6.47
N ASN A 134 -3.89 3.35 -7.47
CA ASN A 134 -4.37 4.72 -7.42
C ASN A 134 -5.75 4.91 -8.08
N THR A 135 -6.36 3.85 -8.59
CA THR A 135 -7.66 3.88 -9.28
C THR A 135 -8.73 3.05 -8.59
N TYR A 136 -8.33 2.20 -7.66
CA TYR A 136 -9.23 1.33 -6.89
C TYR A 136 -8.97 1.47 -5.40
N ASP A 137 -10.05 1.40 -4.62
CA ASP A 137 -9.98 1.27 -3.16
C ASP A 137 -10.33 -0.15 -2.74
N GLY A 138 -9.69 -0.62 -1.67
CA GLY A 138 -10.03 -1.87 -1.01
C GLY A 138 -11.11 -1.70 0.06
N LEU A 139 -11.48 -2.79 0.73
CA LEU A 139 -12.32 -2.70 1.94
C LEU A 139 -11.62 -1.89 3.03
N LEU A 140 -10.34 -2.11 3.19
CA LEU A 140 -9.44 -1.43 4.13
C LEU A 140 -8.22 -0.96 3.35
N GLU A 141 -7.52 0.03 3.87
CA GLU A 141 -6.27 0.54 3.32
C GLU A 141 -5.21 0.69 4.41
N TYR A 142 -3.95 0.81 4.02
CA TYR A 142 -2.89 1.22 4.93
C TYR A 142 -2.58 2.70 4.74
N ASP A 143 -2.52 3.44 5.84
CA ASP A 143 -2.05 4.81 5.82
C ASP A 143 -0.52 4.89 5.67
N ASN A 144 0.00 6.11 5.62
CA ASN A 144 1.44 6.36 5.50
C ASN A 144 2.26 5.92 6.73
N GLU A 145 1.60 5.49 7.81
CA GLU A 145 2.22 4.93 9.01
C GLU A 145 2.12 3.39 9.08
N ASN A 146 1.61 2.75 8.03
CA ASN A 146 1.26 1.32 7.97
C ASN A 146 0.22 0.89 9.02
N VAL A 147 -0.66 1.79 9.38
CA VAL A 147 -1.81 1.49 10.22
C VAL A 147 -3.00 1.23 9.30
N GLN A 148 -3.68 0.12 9.52
CA GLN A 148 -4.86 -0.24 8.76
C GLN A 148 -6.02 0.72 9.08
N GLN A 149 -6.59 1.30 8.04
CA GLN A 149 -7.67 2.28 8.10
C GLN A 149 -8.90 1.78 7.34
N PRO A 150 -10.11 2.20 7.75
CA PRO A 150 -11.31 2.01 6.95
C PRO A 150 -11.23 2.70 5.59
N ALA A 151 -11.57 1.97 4.51
CA ALA A 151 -11.70 2.52 3.16
C ALA A 151 -13.13 2.34 2.65
N LEU A 152 -13.41 1.38 1.75
CA LEU A 152 -14.78 1.10 1.33
C LEU A 152 -15.61 0.40 2.41
N ALA A 153 -15.00 -0.29 3.37
CA ALA A 153 -15.66 -0.68 4.59
C ALA A 153 -15.48 0.38 5.67
N THR A 154 -16.56 0.76 6.35
CA THR A 154 -16.53 1.70 7.49
C THR A 154 -16.06 1.02 8.78
N SER A 155 -16.31 -0.28 8.89
CA SER A 155 -15.90 -1.15 10.00
C SER A 155 -16.00 -2.61 9.58
N TYR A 156 -15.48 -3.49 10.43
CA TYR A 156 -15.71 -4.93 10.30
C TYR A 156 -15.77 -5.59 11.67
N ASP A 157 -16.47 -6.72 11.73
CA ASP A 157 -16.59 -7.58 12.89
C ASP A 157 -15.90 -8.91 12.61
N VAL A 158 -15.33 -9.51 13.65
CA VAL A 158 -14.72 -10.84 13.60
C VAL A 158 -15.40 -11.71 14.61
N SER A 159 -15.83 -12.91 14.21
CA SER A 159 -16.41 -13.90 15.12
C SER A 159 -15.39 -14.38 16.17
N ASP A 160 -15.89 -14.89 17.31
CA ASP A 160 -15.04 -15.33 18.42
C ASP A 160 -14.04 -16.44 18.02
N ASP A 161 -14.37 -17.26 17.03
CA ASP A 161 -13.49 -18.29 16.50
C ASP A 161 -12.48 -17.77 15.44
N GLY A 162 -12.60 -16.49 15.05
CA GLY A 162 -11.72 -15.84 14.07
C GLY A 162 -11.93 -16.30 12.63
N LEU A 163 -13.03 -17.00 12.33
CA LEU A 163 -13.27 -17.60 11.01
C LEU A 163 -14.26 -16.82 10.15
N THR A 164 -15.07 -15.94 10.74
CA THR A 164 -16.04 -15.13 10.01
C THR A 164 -15.70 -13.65 10.15
N TYR A 165 -15.60 -12.97 9.01
CA TYR A 165 -15.37 -11.52 8.93
C TYR A 165 -16.56 -10.87 8.26
N THR A 166 -17.21 -9.93 8.94
CA THR A 166 -18.36 -9.18 8.41
C THR A 166 -17.95 -7.72 8.19
N PHE A 167 -17.94 -7.28 6.93
CA PHE A 167 -17.59 -5.92 6.57
C PHE A 167 -18.83 -5.06 6.35
N HIS A 168 -18.85 -3.86 6.93
CA HIS A 168 -19.92 -2.88 6.77
C HIS A 168 -19.52 -1.89 5.67
N ILE A 169 -20.11 -2.05 4.49
CA ILE A 169 -19.76 -1.28 3.30
C ILE A 169 -20.28 0.16 3.43
N ARG A 170 -19.45 1.12 3.05
CA ARG A 170 -19.79 2.55 3.00
C ARG A 170 -20.87 2.79 1.96
N GLU A 171 -21.94 3.48 2.35
CA GLU A 171 -22.99 3.89 1.44
C GLU A 171 -22.60 5.13 0.62
N GLY A 172 -23.19 5.27 -0.57
CA GLY A 172 -23.03 6.44 -1.42
C GLY A 172 -21.70 6.52 -2.16
N VAL A 173 -20.98 5.40 -2.28
CA VAL A 173 -19.77 5.30 -3.11
C VAL A 173 -20.17 4.81 -4.50
N ASP A 174 -19.58 5.41 -5.51
CA ASP A 174 -19.88 5.16 -6.91
C ASP A 174 -18.70 4.53 -7.66
N TRP A 175 -19.01 3.58 -8.52
CA TRP A 175 -18.12 3.26 -9.64
C TRP A 175 -18.15 4.42 -10.64
N VAL A 176 -16.98 4.89 -11.03
CA VAL A 176 -16.83 6.01 -11.97
C VAL A 176 -16.02 5.61 -13.20
N ASP A 177 -16.33 6.26 -14.32
CA ASP A 177 -15.51 6.12 -15.54
C ASP A 177 -14.27 7.04 -15.52
N SER A 178 -13.46 6.98 -16.57
CA SER A 178 -12.25 7.82 -16.71
C SER A 178 -12.51 9.33 -16.75
N GLN A 179 -13.77 9.76 -16.79
CA GLN A 179 -14.18 11.17 -16.74
C GLN A 179 -14.83 11.54 -15.40
N GLY A 180 -14.79 10.63 -14.42
CA GLY A 180 -15.41 10.82 -13.10
C GLY A 180 -16.93 10.73 -13.10
N ARG A 181 -17.55 10.19 -14.15
CA ARG A 181 -19.01 10.05 -14.23
C ARG A 181 -19.43 8.75 -13.59
N LYS A 182 -20.47 8.80 -12.78
CA LYS A 182 -21.07 7.61 -12.16
C LYS A 182 -21.51 6.58 -13.20
N VAL A 183 -21.09 5.34 -12.99
CA VAL A 183 -21.47 4.16 -13.78
C VAL A 183 -22.44 3.29 -13.01
N ALA A 184 -22.18 3.04 -11.72
CA ALA A 184 -23.00 2.22 -10.84
C ALA A 184 -22.74 2.60 -9.38
N ASP A 185 -23.59 2.12 -8.46
CA ASP A 185 -23.33 2.15 -7.02
C ASP A 185 -22.39 0.97 -6.65
N VAL A 186 -21.47 1.21 -5.71
CA VAL A 186 -20.67 0.14 -5.12
C VAL A 186 -21.54 -0.67 -4.14
N LYS A 187 -21.51 -2.00 -4.25
CA LYS A 187 -22.34 -2.93 -3.46
C LYS A 187 -21.51 -4.12 -3.00
N ALA A 188 -21.97 -4.81 -1.97
CA ALA A 188 -21.33 -6.03 -1.48
C ALA A 188 -21.19 -7.12 -2.57
N ASP A 189 -22.16 -7.22 -3.48
CA ASP A 189 -22.13 -8.17 -4.60
C ASP A 189 -20.93 -7.95 -5.54
N ASP A 190 -20.32 -6.73 -5.56
CA ASP A 190 -19.15 -6.44 -6.39
C ASP A 190 -17.93 -7.23 -5.92
N TRP A 191 -17.79 -7.46 -4.60
CA TRP A 191 -16.72 -8.32 -4.06
C TRP A 191 -16.94 -9.79 -4.41
N VAL A 192 -18.20 -10.26 -4.35
CA VAL A 192 -18.53 -11.63 -4.77
C VAL A 192 -18.19 -11.83 -6.24
N ALA A 193 -18.59 -10.88 -7.10
CA ALA A 193 -18.26 -10.90 -8.52
C ALA A 193 -16.74 -10.82 -8.75
N GLY A 194 -16.05 -9.98 -7.99
CA GLY A 194 -14.60 -9.83 -8.06
C GLY A 194 -13.85 -11.10 -7.68
N PHE A 195 -14.23 -11.77 -6.60
CA PHE A 195 -13.64 -13.05 -6.21
C PHE A 195 -13.92 -14.15 -7.25
N GLN A 196 -15.13 -14.20 -7.79
CA GLN A 196 -15.45 -15.16 -8.85
C GLN A 196 -14.62 -14.89 -10.10
N HIS A 197 -14.49 -13.63 -10.52
CA HIS A 197 -13.65 -13.24 -11.64
C HIS A 197 -12.18 -13.64 -11.42
N MET A 198 -11.65 -13.43 -10.23
CA MET A 198 -10.28 -13.81 -9.87
C MET A 198 -10.05 -15.33 -9.99
N ILE A 199 -11.02 -16.13 -9.55
CA ILE A 199 -10.98 -17.61 -9.66
C ILE A 199 -11.08 -18.01 -11.14
N ASP A 200 -12.04 -17.48 -11.87
CA ASP A 200 -12.32 -17.85 -13.27
C ASP A 200 -11.16 -17.50 -14.20
N THR A 201 -10.46 -16.41 -13.93
CA THR A 201 -9.30 -15.97 -14.74
C THR A 201 -7.99 -16.60 -14.29
N ASN A 202 -7.99 -17.38 -13.21
CA ASN A 202 -6.78 -17.86 -12.55
C ASN A 202 -5.79 -16.70 -12.31
N GLY A 203 -6.34 -15.57 -11.85
CA GLY A 203 -5.63 -14.30 -11.66
C GLY A 203 -4.49 -14.41 -10.66
N GLY A 204 -3.59 -13.42 -10.65
CA GLY A 204 -2.37 -13.44 -9.84
C GLY A 204 -2.56 -13.61 -8.34
N LEU A 205 -3.75 -13.33 -7.81
CA LEU A 205 -4.13 -13.55 -6.40
C LEU A 205 -5.13 -14.70 -6.22
N GLY A 206 -5.48 -15.44 -7.28
CA GLY A 206 -6.45 -16.54 -7.23
C GLY A 206 -6.08 -17.60 -6.22
N ASP A 207 -4.82 -18.01 -6.16
CA ASP A 207 -4.31 -18.99 -5.18
C ASP A 207 -4.49 -18.52 -3.73
N LEU A 208 -4.42 -17.21 -3.48
CA LEU A 208 -4.63 -16.64 -2.15
C LEU A 208 -6.09 -16.76 -1.72
N VAL A 209 -7.01 -16.45 -2.64
CA VAL A 209 -8.46 -16.55 -2.38
C VAL A 209 -8.88 -18.01 -2.22
N ASP A 210 -8.45 -18.88 -3.11
CA ASP A 210 -8.78 -20.33 -3.07
C ASP A 210 -8.24 -21.00 -1.79
N GLY A 211 -7.08 -20.55 -1.29
CA GLY A 211 -6.47 -21.10 -0.08
C GLY A 211 -7.00 -20.54 1.24
N ILE A 212 -7.65 -19.38 1.25
CA ILE A 212 -8.03 -18.65 2.48
C ILE A 212 -9.54 -18.51 2.61
N VAL A 213 -10.26 -18.25 1.53
CA VAL A 213 -11.70 -18.00 1.54
C VAL A 213 -12.43 -19.26 1.10
N LEU A 214 -13.08 -19.95 2.06
CA LEU A 214 -13.80 -21.19 1.80
C LEU A 214 -15.25 -20.96 1.35
N ASN A 215 -15.80 -19.78 1.56
CA ASN A 215 -17.18 -19.44 1.21
C ASN A 215 -17.32 -17.94 1.01
N VAL A 216 -17.78 -17.55 -0.16
CA VAL A 216 -18.12 -16.17 -0.51
C VAL A 216 -19.63 -16.11 -0.73
N SER A 217 -20.38 -15.46 0.17
CA SER A 217 -21.84 -15.35 0.10
C SER A 217 -22.29 -13.89 0.32
#